data_1ba3a96c29cd2b6d92db06f14da752e3
#
_entry.id   1ba3a96c29cd2b6d92db06f14da752e3
#
_cell.length_a   1.000
_cell.length_b   1.000
_cell.length_c   1.000
_cell.angle_alpha   90.00
_cell.angle_beta   90.00
_cell.angle_gamma   90.00
#
_symmetry.space_group_name_H-M   'P 1'
#
loop_
_entity.id
_entity.type
_entity.pdbx_description
1 polymer ?
#
loop_
_entity_poly.entity_id
_entity_poly.type
_entity_poly.pdbx_seq_one_letter_code
_entity_poly.pdbx_strand_id
1 'polypeptide(L)'
;MTARGYCPMIKWFLIGLLMSIHMIRASWVDPDTPEYYKTTKPMYREDKRQYELVFSDEFEQDGRTFKNGDDPRWTAINKNDYTNEALHFYSHDNARTMKGYLNISTTQQINGYRAFNEKTKKFYADKKYIQSAMLQSWNKFCFTGGIVEFSARLPGKPDVGGLWPALWLLGNLARATYVGSSDYVWPYSYNKCDPRKRVSQEINACSSVNHYGMAPFTGRGAPEIDIIEAMQGEKEKLPSTNITRPYQSCSLQVAPGVERDRPILGLPPKQGHWYSGMEYNNDNATRSELNPFFYGVTLVHTPKAYTYQADALSANVGLNASFYTRQHTYRVEWDPPDEDGIGGYIRWYTNGVFVYSIKGEDLNITGSEIPSEAMYVIMNTAVASSWGFPVPCPSGCTCECFECGNPDCECALPSGYCDNFPAAFEIDYVRIYQAKNEPKHTLGCSPERKPTALFIEGHQKRYMEGGDRRPLEPIRQGGAFCTKTADCGGKRHGICSDRGFCICHDNYTGPMCLAHAGFYENESISENTIEFGWANIYFPKSFVALIILLAIGFLVSLLETVRRHGRHQRYQKLGGPPVDLHVHKMPTSYQNSSDYALPPKQKVVTYCVIDGRLVDQ
;
A
#
# COMPACT_ATOMS: atom_id res chain seq x y z
N MET A 1 -49.95 -36.76 -43.22
CA MET A 1 -48.87 -36.45 -44.17
C MET A 1 -48.45 -35.01 -43.93
N THR A 2 -47.33 -34.75 -43.43
CA THR A 2 -46.22 -33.86 -43.68
C THR A 2 -45.44 -33.63 -42.36
N ALA A 3 -44.31 -34.32 -42.25
CA ALA A 3 -43.31 -34.11 -41.23
C ALA A 3 -42.53 -32.80 -41.50
N ARG A 4 -42.41 -31.94 -40.52
CA ARG A 4 -41.48 -30.80 -40.53
C ARG A 4 -40.21 -31.23 -39.82
N GLY A 5 -39.13 -31.36 -40.60
CA GLY A 5 -37.78 -31.64 -40.12
C GLY A 5 -37.23 -30.44 -39.35
N TYR A 6 -36.76 -30.68 -38.15
CA TYR A 6 -35.97 -29.72 -37.35
C TYR A 6 -34.52 -29.78 -37.84
N CYS A 7 -33.99 -28.61 -38.18
CA CYS A 7 -32.62 -28.38 -38.64
C CYS A 7 -31.58 -28.72 -37.56
N PRO A 8 -30.58 -29.59 -37.79
CA PRO A 8 -29.61 -29.99 -36.77
C PRO A 8 -28.55 -28.91 -36.41
N MET A 9 -28.58 -27.74 -37.03
CA MET A 9 -27.58 -26.69 -36.78
C MET A 9 -27.72 -25.96 -35.44
N ILE A 10 -28.86 -25.99 -34.77
CA ILE A 10 -29.09 -25.32 -33.50
C ILE A 10 -28.45 -26.06 -32.32
N LYS A 11 -28.28 -27.40 -32.43
CA LYS A 11 -27.61 -28.18 -31.37
C LYS A 11 -26.10 -27.96 -31.26
N TRP A 12 -25.43 -27.64 -32.36
CA TRP A 12 -23.98 -27.39 -32.36
C TRP A 12 -23.63 -25.96 -31.87
N PHE A 13 -24.53 -24.99 -32.01
CA PHE A 13 -24.33 -23.63 -31.49
C PHE A 13 -24.46 -23.57 -29.96
N LEU A 14 -25.33 -24.38 -29.37
CA LEU A 14 -25.50 -24.46 -27.92
C LEU A 14 -24.40 -25.28 -27.22
N ILE A 15 -23.79 -26.27 -27.90
CA ILE A 15 -22.65 -27.01 -27.36
C ILE A 15 -21.35 -26.22 -27.50
N GLY A 16 -21.19 -25.41 -28.55
CA GLY A 16 -20.05 -24.50 -28.72
C GLY A 16 -20.05 -23.35 -27.71
N LEU A 17 -21.22 -22.90 -27.25
CA LEU A 17 -21.36 -21.81 -26.27
C LEU A 17 -21.13 -22.30 -24.82
N LEU A 18 -21.22 -23.61 -24.57
CA LEU A 18 -20.97 -24.21 -23.25
C LEU A 18 -19.51 -24.66 -23.04
N MET A 19 -18.65 -24.60 -24.05
CA MET A 19 -17.24 -24.99 -23.96
C MET A 19 -16.25 -23.80 -23.84
N SER A 20 -16.70 -22.57 -23.68
CA SER A 20 -15.81 -21.42 -23.68
C SER A 20 -15.99 -20.46 -22.51
N ILE A 21 -16.46 -20.95 -21.37
CA ILE A 21 -16.37 -20.17 -20.13
C ILE A 21 -15.54 -20.96 -19.11
N HIS A 22 -14.31 -21.30 -19.45
CA HIS A 22 -13.26 -21.24 -18.47
C HIS A 22 -12.92 -19.76 -18.32
N MET A 23 -13.63 -19.07 -17.45
CA MET A 23 -13.09 -17.84 -16.86
C MET A 23 -11.79 -18.27 -16.20
N ILE A 24 -10.67 -17.96 -16.84
CA ILE A 24 -9.37 -17.93 -16.17
C ILE A 24 -9.57 -16.83 -15.13
N ARG A 25 -9.93 -17.20 -13.90
CA ARG A 25 -9.87 -16.29 -12.77
C ARG A 25 -8.41 -15.89 -12.68
N ALA A 26 -8.12 -14.64 -12.93
CA ALA A 26 -6.82 -14.07 -12.64
C ALA A 26 -6.45 -14.46 -11.20
N SER A 27 -5.26 -15.00 -11.03
CA SER A 27 -4.78 -15.45 -9.73
C SER A 27 -3.61 -14.60 -9.31
N TRP A 28 -3.67 -14.08 -8.10
CA TRP A 28 -2.54 -13.41 -7.45
C TRP A 28 -1.45 -14.40 -6.97
N VAL A 29 -1.72 -15.70 -7.06
CA VAL A 29 -0.76 -16.75 -6.71
C VAL A 29 0.23 -16.94 -7.85
N ASP A 30 1.52 -16.86 -7.53
CA ASP A 30 2.59 -17.10 -8.49
C ASP A 30 2.52 -18.55 -9.00
N PRO A 31 2.53 -18.78 -10.32
CA PRO A 31 2.58 -20.12 -10.88
C PRO A 31 3.78 -20.96 -10.45
N ASP A 32 4.88 -20.32 -10.07
CA ASP A 32 6.11 -20.99 -9.63
C ASP A 32 6.04 -21.41 -8.14
N THR A 33 4.99 -21.00 -7.39
CA THR A 33 4.79 -21.44 -6.00
C THR A 33 4.53 -22.94 -5.93
N PRO A 34 5.36 -23.72 -5.20
CA PRO A 34 5.17 -25.16 -5.08
C PRO A 34 3.82 -25.53 -4.43
N GLU A 35 3.20 -26.61 -4.92
CA GLU A 35 1.84 -27.04 -4.55
C GLU A 35 1.64 -27.20 -3.03
N TYR A 36 2.65 -27.71 -2.32
CA TYR A 36 2.56 -27.94 -0.88
C TYR A 36 2.53 -26.66 -0.03
N TYR A 37 2.83 -25.48 -0.64
CA TYR A 37 2.68 -24.18 0.01
C TYR A 37 1.33 -23.50 -0.28
N LYS A 38 0.44 -24.09 -1.06
CA LYS A 38 -0.87 -23.51 -1.35
C LYS A 38 -1.82 -23.49 -0.15
N THR A 39 -1.46 -24.19 0.91
CA THR A 39 -2.20 -24.16 2.18
C THR A 39 -1.23 -24.06 3.35
N THR A 40 -1.68 -23.47 4.46
CA THR A 40 -0.92 -23.42 5.70
C THR A 40 -1.83 -23.53 6.91
N LYS A 41 -1.25 -23.76 8.07
CA LYS A 41 -1.95 -23.72 9.36
C LYS A 41 -1.41 -22.56 10.18
N PRO A 42 -2.25 -21.92 11.01
CA PRO A 42 -1.77 -20.95 11.98
C PRO A 42 -0.86 -21.63 13.02
N MET A 43 0.14 -20.92 13.47
CA MET A 43 0.98 -21.33 14.59
C MET A 43 0.31 -21.03 15.93
N TYR A 44 -0.63 -20.09 15.95
CA TYR A 44 -1.47 -19.82 17.11
C TYR A 44 -2.42 -20.99 17.35
N ARG A 45 -2.21 -21.68 18.46
CA ARG A 45 -2.90 -22.94 18.75
C ARG A 45 -4.42 -22.81 18.94
N GLU A 46 -4.91 -21.62 19.28
CA GLU A 46 -6.33 -21.34 19.46
C GLU A 46 -7.05 -21.16 18.13
N ASP A 47 -6.34 -20.70 17.09
CA ASP A 47 -6.87 -20.62 15.75
C ASP A 47 -6.86 -22.01 15.10
N LYS A 48 -8.05 -22.53 14.76
CA LYS A 48 -8.23 -23.85 14.14
C LYS A 48 -8.57 -23.77 12.65
N ARG A 49 -8.62 -22.56 12.09
CA ARG A 49 -8.98 -22.33 10.69
C ARG A 49 -7.94 -22.92 9.74
N GLN A 50 -8.37 -23.26 8.53
CA GLN A 50 -7.51 -23.62 7.42
C GLN A 50 -7.27 -22.39 6.56
N TYR A 51 -6.04 -22.17 6.16
CA TYR A 51 -5.62 -21.03 5.38
C TYR A 51 -5.20 -21.48 3.98
N GLU A 52 -5.71 -20.81 2.96
CA GLU A 52 -5.38 -21.01 1.56
C GLU A 52 -4.53 -19.84 1.05
N LEU A 53 -3.57 -20.13 0.17
CA LEU A 53 -2.72 -19.12 -0.44
C LEU A 53 -3.56 -18.23 -1.36
N VAL A 54 -3.53 -16.92 -1.13
CA VAL A 54 -4.28 -15.92 -1.91
C VAL A 54 -3.36 -15.01 -2.72
N PHE A 55 -2.09 -14.92 -2.33
CA PHE A 55 -1.06 -14.16 -3.03
C PHE A 55 0.29 -14.81 -2.80
N SER A 56 1.12 -14.83 -3.83
CA SER A 56 2.53 -15.14 -3.72
C SER A 56 3.35 -14.45 -4.81
N ASP A 57 4.63 -14.27 -4.54
CA ASP A 57 5.67 -13.93 -5.51
C ASP A 57 6.94 -14.66 -5.08
N GLU A 58 7.39 -15.59 -5.90
CA GLU A 58 8.56 -16.42 -5.64
C GLU A 58 9.85 -15.80 -6.21
N PHE A 59 9.73 -14.70 -6.95
CA PHE A 59 10.83 -13.95 -7.58
C PHE A 59 11.78 -14.75 -8.49
N GLU A 60 11.39 -15.96 -8.90
CA GLU A 60 12.21 -16.91 -9.69
C GLU A 60 12.60 -16.37 -11.08
N GLN A 61 11.79 -15.49 -11.67
CA GLN A 61 12.06 -14.93 -12.97
C GLN A 61 13.06 -13.78 -12.87
N ASP A 62 14.32 -14.02 -13.26
CA ASP A 62 15.40 -13.01 -13.25
C ASP A 62 15.13 -11.85 -14.23
N GLY A 63 15.58 -10.66 -13.85
CA GLY A 63 15.57 -9.48 -14.70
C GLY A 63 14.28 -8.65 -14.64
N ARG A 64 13.31 -8.99 -13.80
CA ARG A 64 12.13 -8.15 -13.56
C ARG A 64 12.56 -6.81 -12.99
N THR A 65 11.95 -5.74 -13.49
CA THR A 65 12.07 -4.38 -13.02
C THR A 65 10.74 -3.89 -12.46
N PHE A 66 10.80 -2.91 -11.57
CA PHE A 66 9.65 -2.48 -10.79
C PHE A 66 9.39 -0.97 -10.91
N LYS A 67 9.87 -0.35 -12.01
CA LYS A 67 9.50 1.03 -12.32
C LYS A 67 7.98 1.14 -12.41
N ASN A 68 7.46 2.33 -12.16
CA ASN A 68 6.03 2.56 -12.30
C ASN A 68 5.57 2.17 -13.73
N GLY A 69 4.64 1.22 -13.82
CA GLY A 69 4.18 0.62 -15.08
C GLY A 69 4.96 -0.62 -15.55
N ASP A 70 5.94 -1.15 -14.81
CA ASP A 70 6.68 -2.34 -15.22
C ASP A 70 6.11 -3.66 -14.69
N ASP A 71 5.55 -3.64 -13.48
CA ASP A 71 5.14 -4.87 -12.79
C ASP A 71 3.71 -4.73 -12.22
N PRO A 72 2.84 -5.75 -12.40
CA PRO A 72 1.45 -5.68 -11.93
C PRO A 72 1.28 -5.77 -10.42
N ARG A 73 2.24 -6.36 -9.68
CA ARG A 73 2.19 -6.53 -8.22
C ARG A 73 2.88 -5.41 -7.48
N TRP A 74 4.01 -4.95 -8.00
CA TRP A 74 4.94 -4.08 -7.30
C TRP A 74 5.21 -2.77 -8.03
N THR A 75 5.52 -1.74 -7.24
CA THR A 75 6.10 -0.49 -7.73
C THR A 75 7.28 -0.13 -6.84
N ALA A 76 8.46 -0.01 -7.42
CA ALA A 76 9.60 0.61 -6.75
C ALA A 76 9.50 2.13 -6.90
N ILE A 77 9.51 2.83 -5.77
CA ILE A 77 9.43 4.30 -5.78
C ILE A 77 10.75 4.91 -6.23
N ASN A 78 10.68 6.13 -6.79
CA ASN A 78 11.85 6.87 -7.26
C ASN A 78 11.77 8.31 -6.78
N LYS A 79 12.18 8.54 -5.53
CA LYS A 79 12.08 9.85 -4.88
C LYS A 79 12.98 9.97 -3.66
N ASN A 80 13.22 11.22 -3.23
CA ASN A 80 13.81 11.46 -1.93
C ASN A 80 12.86 11.01 -0.82
N ASP A 81 13.41 10.36 0.20
CA ASP A 81 12.69 10.10 1.44
C ASP A 81 12.91 11.28 2.40
N TYR A 82 11.79 11.91 2.81
CA TYR A 82 11.77 13.04 3.75
C TYR A 82 11.42 12.60 5.18
N THR A 83 11.24 11.29 5.41
CA THR A 83 10.85 10.75 6.71
C THR A 83 12.07 10.28 7.51
N ASN A 84 11.97 10.22 8.83
CA ASN A 84 12.91 9.56 9.74
C ASN A 84 14.39 10.00 9.60
N GLU A 85 14.64 11.27 9.26
CA GLU A 85 16.02 11.77 9.02
C GLU A 85 16.78 10.93 8.00
N ALA A 86 16.08 10.49 6.95
CA ALA A 86 16.61 9.57 5.95
C ALA A 86 17.83 10.15 5.23
N LEU A 87 18.89 9.35 5.12
CA LEU A 87 20.16 9.67 4.45
C LEU A 87 20.24 9.10 3.04
N HIS A 88 19.23 8.34 2.62
CA HIS A 88 19.15 7.69 1.32
C HIS A 88 18.13 8.36 0.39
N PHE A 89 18.31 8.13 -0.90
CA PHE A 89 17.33 8.35 -1.95
C PHE A 89 16.79 6.98 -2.39
N TYR A 90 15.48 6.82 -2.49
CA TYR A 90 14.91 5.62 -3.09
C TYR A 90 14.94 5.70 -4.60
N SER A 91 15.56 4.70 -5.24
CA SER A 91 15.62 4.54 -6.68
C SER A 91 15.04 3.21 -7.12
N HIS A 92 14.22 3.25 -8.14
CA HIS A 92 13.68 2.03 -8.74
C HIS A 92 14.76 1.16 -9.39
N ASP A 93 15.92 1.71 -9.73
CA ASP A 93 17.04 0.96 -10.32
C ASP A 93 17.76 0.07 -9.30
N ASN A 94 17.56 0.31 -8.00
CA ASN A 94 18.11 -0.50 -6.91
C ASN A 94 17.26 -1.71 -6.53
N ALA A 95 16.17 -1.99 -7.27
CA ALA A 95 15.33 -3.15 -7.08
C ALA A 95 15.17 -3.94 -8.38
N ARG A 96 15.51 -5.23 -8.34
CA ARG A 96 15.34 -6.15 -9.48
C ARG A 96 15.38 -7.60 -9.01
N THR A 97 14.83 -8.50 -9.78
CA THR A 97 15.01 -9.93 -9.55
C THR A 97 16.33 -10.41 -10.15
N MET A 98 17.05 -11.23 -9.41
CA MET A 98 18.28 -11.88 -9.87
C MET A 98 18.58 -13.13 -9.05
N LYS A 99 18.99 -14.20 -9.72
CA LYS A 99 19.31 -15.51 -9.10
C LYS A 99 18.17 -16.09 -8.27
N GLY A 100 16.93 -15.89 -8.72
CA GLY A 100 15.73 -16.37 -8.03
C GLY A 100 15.36 -15.58 -6.76
N TYR A 101 15.85 -14.35 -6.59
CA TYR A 101 15.55 -13.48 -5.46
C TYR A 101 15.14 -12.08 -5.93
N LEU A 102 14.25 -11.43 -5.19
CA LEU A 102 14.18 -9.97 -5.23
C LEU A 102 15.40 -9.40 -4.51
N ASN A 103 16.20 -8.64 -5.21
CA ASN A 103 17.37 -7.95 -4.68
C ASN A 103 17.09 -6.46 -4.52
N ILE A 104 17.09 -5.98 -3.28
CA ILE A 104 17.08 -4.56 -2.93
C ILE A 104 18.50 -4.17 -2.56
N SER A 105 19.18 -3.46 -3.46
CA SER A 105 20.57 -3.07 -3.26
C SER A 105 20.66 -1.67 -2.66
N THR A 106 21.53 -1.53 -1.65
CA THR A 106 21.92 -0.23 -1.10
C THR A 106 23.33 0.08 -1.55
N THR A 107 23.54 1.24 -2.16
CA THR A 107 24.80 1.60 -2.82
C THR A 107 25.21 3.02 -2.47
N GLN A 108 26.52 3.27 -2.52
CA GLN A 108 27.06 4.63 -2.49
C GLN A 108 26.85 5.27 -3.86
N GLN A 109 25.90 6.19 -3.94
CA GLN A 109 25.62 6.93 -5.18
C GLN A 109 25.03 8.29 -4.83
N ILE A 110 25.59 9.34 -5.44
CA ILE A 110 25.11 10.71 -5.23
C ILE A 110 23.79 10.92 -5.98
N ASN A 111 22.79 11.42 -5.26
CA ASN A 111 21.48 11.76 -5.80
C ASN A 111 21.14 13.21 -5.45
N GLY A 112 20.95 14.03 -6.47
CA GLY A 112 20.42 15.38 -6.28
C GLY A 112 18.91 15.39 -6.14
N TYR A 113 18.39 16.21 -5.25
CA TYR A 113 16.96 16.44 -5.08
C TYR A 113 16.68 17.92 -4.75
N ARG A 114 15.40 18.30 -4.78
CA ARG A 114 14.98 19.65 -4.35
C ARG A 114 14.49 19.57 -2.92
N ALA A 115 15.16 20.30 -2.05
CA ALA A 115 14.75 20.51 -0.68
C ALA A 115 14.10 21.90 -0.51
N PHE A 116 13.24 22.03 0.49
CA PHE A 116 12.59 23.30 0.84
C PHE A 116 13.18 23.83 2.15
N ASN A 117 13.58 25.09 2.15
CA ASN A 117 14.09 25.72 3.34
C ASN A 117 12.97 26.52 4.02
N GLU A 118 12.54 26.05 5.18
CA GLU A 118 11.44 26.64 5.94
C GLU A 118 11.69 28.08 6.39
N LYS A 119 12.95 28.43 6.71
CA LYS A 119 13.32 29.77 7.16
C LYS A 119 13.27 30.78 6.02
N THR A 120 13.80 30.39 4.85
CA THR A 120 13.86 31.27 3.67
C THR A 120 12.64 31.16 2.77
N LYS A 121 11.79 30.14 2.98
CA LYS A 121 10.62 29.79 2.13
C LYS A 121 11.01 29.58 0.66
N LYS A 122 12.19 29.04 0.40
CA LYS A 122 12.71 28.81 -0.95
C LYS A 122 13.14 27.35 -1.12
N PHE A 123 12.97 26.84 -2.34
CA PHE A 123 13.56 25.58 -2.75
C PHE A 123 15.05 25.78 -3.03
N TYR A 124 15.85 24.78 -2.66
CA TYR A 124 17.27 24.69 -2.99
C TYR A 124 17.61 23.28 -3.50
N ALA A 125 18.71 23.15 -4.19
CA ALA A 125 19.23 21.85 -4.58
C ALA A 125 20.03 21.26 -3.41
N ASP A 126 19.78 20.01 -3.12
CA ASP A 126 20.50 19.24 -2.11
C ASP A 126 20.85 17.86 -2.64
N LYS A 127 21.66 17.10 -1.93
CA LYS A 127 22.12 15.78 -2.35
C LYS A 127 22.17 14.79 -1.19
N LYS A 128 21.96 13.52 -1.54
CA LYS A 128 22.21 12.37 -0.66
C LYS A 128 23.27 11.47 -1.30
N TYR A 129 24.02 10.77 -0.47
CA TYR A 129 25.19 9.99 -0.90
C TYR A 129 24.89 8.49 -1.00
N ILE A 130 23.71 8.07 -0.53
CA ILE A 130 23.27 6.67 -0.52
C ILE A 130 22.02 6.54 -1.38
N GLN A 131 21.98 5.48 -2.15
CA GLN A 131 20.81 5.06 -2.91
C GLN A 131 20.35 3.68 -2.44
N SER A 132 19.04 3.50 -2.30
CA SER A 132 18.42 2.24 -1.93
C SER A 132 17.11 2.04 -2.70
N ALA A 133 16.30 1.04 -2.34
CA ALA A 133 14.98 0.89 -2.94
C ALA A 133 13.90 0.58 -1.90
N MET A 134 12.66 0.94 -2.27
CA MET A 134 11.43 0.53 -1.61
C MET A 134 10.45 0.03 -2.65
N LEU A 135 10.00 -1.22 -2.49
CA LEU A 135 8.91 -1.82 -3.27
C LEU A 135 7.62 -1.75 -2.49
N GLN A 136 6.54 -1.41 -3.17
CA GLN A 136 5.19 -1.32 -2.62
C GLN A 136 4.20 -2.06 -3.50
N SER A 137 3.24 -2.77 -2.89
CA SER A 137 2.03 -3.23 -3.60
C SER A 137 0.87 -2.23 -3.48
N TRP A 138 1.13 -0.99 -3.08
CA TRP A 138 0.15 0.06 -2.87
C TRP A 138 -0.81 0.19 -4.05
N ASN A 139 -2.12 0.14 -3.76
CA ASN A 139 -3.22 0.26 -4.72
C ASN A 139 -3.13 -0.71 -5.93
N LYS A 140 -2.34 -1.79 -5.79
CA LYS A 140 -2.24 -2.91 -6.74
C LYS A 140 -2.75 -4.20 -6.10
N PHE A 141 -2.14 -4.59 -4.99
CA PHE A 141 -2.58 -5.72 -4.19
C PHE A 141 -2.67 -5.32 -2.72
N CYS A 142 -3.84 -5.48 -2.14
CA CYS A 142 -4.10 -5.24 -0.73
C CYS A 142 -5.00 -6.36 -0.19
N PHE A 143 -4.98 -6.53 1.12
CA PHE A 143 -5.78 -7.54 1.81
C PHE A 143 -6.06 -7.08 3.25
N THR A 144 -7.07 -7.69 3.87
CA THR A 144 -7.37 -7.50 5.28
C THR A 144 -7.35 -8.85 5.97
N GLY A 145 -6.52 -9.01 7.00
CA GLY A 145 -6.40 -10.25 7.75
C GLY A 145 -5.74 -11.40 7.01
N GLY A 146 -5.18 -12.32 7.75
CA GLY A 146 -4.52 -13.51 7.20
C GLY A 146 -3.14 -13.77 7.80
N ILE A 147 -2.38 -14.58 7.11
CA ILE A 147 -1.00 -14.94 7.45
C ILE A 147 -0.09 -14.41 6.36
N VAL A 148 0.91 -13.63 6.73
CA VAL A 148 1.94 -13.14 5.81
C VAL A 148 3.26 -13.77 6.18
N GLU A 149 3.93 -14.35 5.21
CA GLU A 149 5.23 -15.00 5.40
C GLU A 149 6.21 -14.54 4.32
N PHE A 150 7.40 -14.19 4.77
CA PHE A 150 8.55 -13.87 3.93
C PHE A 150 9.68 -14.86 4.21
N SER A 151 10.47 -15.15 3.19
CA SER A 151 11.82 -15.69 3.33
C SER A 151 12.80 -14.63 2.87
N ALA A 152 13.73 -14.22 3.74
CA ALA A 152 14.66 -13.15 3.41
C ALA A 152 16.01 -13.28 4.11
N ARG A 153 17.07 -12.78 3.46
CA ARG A 153 18.43 -12.60 3.98
C ARG A 153 18.71 -11.12 4.15
N LEU A 154 19.03 -10.70 5.37
CA LEU A 154 19.29 -9.30 5.70
C LEU A 154 20.52 -8.74 4.99
N PRO A 155 20.54 -7.43 4.68
CA PRO A 155 21.64 -6.79 3.95
C PRO A 155 22.84 -6.49 4.84
N GLY A 156 24.02 -6.47 4.23
CA GLY A 156 25.26 -6.04 4.88
C GLY A 156 25.82 -7.03 5.91
N LYS A 157 26.51 -6.50 6.90
CA LYS A 157 27.18 -7.26 7.96
C LYS A 157 26.45 -7.10 9.30
N PRO A 158 26.41 -8.14 10.17
CA PRO A 158 25.67 -8.08 11.43
C PRO A 158 26.22 -7.05 12.43
N ASP A 159 27.52 -6.78 12.36
CA ASP A 159 28.28 -5.92 13.26
C ASP A 159 28.50 -4.49 12.76
N VAL A 160 27.98 -4.16 11.57
CA VAL A 160 28.10 -2.82 10.98
C VAL A 160 26.73 -2.14 10.96
N GLY A 161 26.61 -1.02 11.66
CA GLY A 161 25.38 -0.23 11.75
C GLY A 161 25.06 0.57 10.48
N GLY A 162 23.89 1.19 10.49
CA GLY A 162 23.46 2.19 9.51
C GLY A 162 22.48 1.71 8.45
N LEU A 163 22.29 0.40 8.26
CA LEU A 163 21.23 -0.13 7.39
C LEU A 163 19.97 -0.44 8.20
N TRP A 164 18.83 -0.16 7.62
CA TRP A 164 17.50 -0.39 8.20
C TRP A 164 16.61 -1.16 7.21
N PRO A 165 16.80 -2.48 7.10
CA PRO A 165 15.91 -3.32 6.31
C PRO A 165 14.58 -3.52 7.02
N ALA A 166 13.47 -3.47 6.26
CA ALA A 166 12.12 -3.64 6.77
C ALA A 166 11.22 -4.44 5.81
N LEU A 167 10.36 -5.28 6.42
CA LEU A 167 9.23 -5.97 5.79
C LEU A 167 7.99 -5.59 6.60
N TRP A 168 7.03 -4.93 5.98
CA TRP A 168 5.93 -4.31 6.69
C TRP A 168 4.66 -4.12 5.86
N LEU A 169 3.57 -3.80 6.54
CA LEU A 169 2.25 -3.55 5.97
C LEU A 169 1.78 -2.16 6.36
N LEU A 170 1.13 -1.46 5.43
CA LEU A 170 0.56 -0.14 5.68
C LEU A 170 -0.87 -0.08 5.11
N GLY A 171 -1.76 0.61 5.80
CA GLY A 171 -3.14 0.85 5.33
C GLY A 171 -3.16 1.62 4.01
N ASN A 172 -3.98 1.18 3.05
CA ASN A 172 -4.00 1.69 1.67
C ASN A 172 -4.39 3.18 1.55
N LEU A 173 -4.98 3.78 2.59
CA LEU A 173 -5.28 5.21 2.64
C LEU A 173 -4.03 6.09 2.73
N ALA A 174 -2.88 5.54 3.12
CA ALA A 174 -1.58 6.22 3.08
C ALA A 174 -0.63 5.51 2.12
N ARG A 175 0.21 6.28 1.45
CA ARG A 175 1.31 5.75 0.62
C ARG A 175 2.64 6.07 1.30
N ALA A 176 3.42 5.06 1.61
CA ALA A 176 4.69 5.19 2.30
C ALA A 176 5.60 6.21 1.61
N THR A 177 6.25 7.09 2.39
CA THR A 177 7.10 8.22 1.97
C THR A 177 6.37 9.41 1.31
N TYR A 178 5.09 9.28 0.97
CA TYR A 178 4.27 10.38 0.48
C TYR A 178 3.55 11.03 1.66
N VAL A 179 4.25 11.90 2.39
CA VAL A 179 3.83 12.48 3.68
C VAL A 179 2.43 13.12 3.62
N GLY A 180 2.10 13.81 2.52
CA GLY A 180 0.78 14.39 2.35
C GLY A 180 -0.38 13.38 2.33
N SER A 181 -0.11 12.09 2.08
CA SER A 181 -1.11 11.03 2.12
C SER A 181 -1.27 10.41 3.50
N SER A 182 -0.27 10.51 4.37
CA SER A 182 -0.29 9.95 5.72
C SER A 182 -0.71 10.96 6.80
N ASP A 183 -0.72 12.24 6.46
CA ASP A 183 -1.05 13.33 7.38
C ASP A 183 -2.48 13.21 7.93
N TYR A 184 -2.64 13.19 9.25
CA TYR A 184 -3.90 12.93 9.97
C TYR A 184 -4.61 11.58 9.65
N VAL A 185 -3.96 10.69 8.91
CA VAL A 185 -4.45 9.37 8.52
C VAL A 185 -3.63 8.26 9.16
N TRP A 186 -2.29 8.37 9.11
CA TRP A 186 -1.35 7.43 9.75
C TRP A 186 -1.09 7.82 11.22
N PRO A 187 -0.97 6.87 12.16
CA PRO A 187 -1.24 5.43 12.06
C PRO A 187 -2.61 5.04 12.66
N TYR A 188 -3.65 5.83 12.40
CA TYR A 188 -4.96 5.62 13.00
C TYR A 188 -5.56 4.23 12.71
N SER A 189 -5.93 3.55 13.80
CA SER A 189 -6.81 2.37 13.83
C SER A 189 -7.87 2.62 14.90
N TYR A 190 -8.84 3.52 14.61
CA TYR A 190 -9.73 4.08 15.61
C TYR A 190 -11.08 4.49 15.00
N ASN A 191 -12.15 3.87 15.46
CA ASN A 191 -13.49 4.12 14.94
C ASN A 191 -14.46 4.62 16.05
N LYS A 192 -13.97 5.46 16.96
CA LYS A 192 -14.79 6.05 18.02
C LYS A 192 -14.90 7.55 17.86
N CYS A 193 -16.12 8.11 18.05
CA CYS A 193 -16.26 9.57 18.07
C CYS A 193 -15.77 10.12 19.41
N ASP A 194 -14.60 10.76 19.40
CA ASP A 194 -14.11 11.59 20.51
C ASP A 194 -13.93 13.04 20.01
N PRO A 195 -14.73 13.99 20.51
CA PRO A 195 -14.62 15.40 20.08
C PRO A 195 -13.23 16.01 20.28
N ARG A 196 -12.42 15.51 21.21
CA ARG A 196 -11.06 15.98 21.46
C ARG A 196 -10.07 15.50 20.39
N LYS A 197 -10.33 14.32 19.81
CA LYS A 197 -9.45 13.65 18.83
C LYS A 197 -9.87 13.85 17.38
N ARG A 198 -11.10 14.33 17.14
CA ARG A 198 -11.64 14.57 15.78
C ARG A 198 -10.81 15.52 14.93
N VAL A 199 -10.05 16.42 15.55
CA VAL A 199 -9.24 17.44 14.85
C VAL A 199 -7.91 16.89 14.35
N SER A 200 -7.46 15.76 14.89
CA SER A 200 -6.20 15.09 14.56
C SER A 200 -6.39 13.79 13.75
N GLN A 201 -7.63 13.43 13.44
CA GLN A 201 -7.97 12.33 12.55
C GLN A 201 -8.80 12.85 11.38
N GLU A 202 -8.28 12.75 10.18
CA GLU A 202 -8.93 13.33 8.99
C GLU A 202 -10.30 12.71 8.71
N ILE A 203 -10.39 11.38 8.78
CA ILE A 203 -11.63 10.63 8.57
C ILE A 203 -12.08 10.08 9.93
N ASN A 204 -12.77 10.91 10.70
CA ASN A 204 -13.13 10.61 12.09
C ASN A 204 -14.61 10.22 12.23
N ALA A 205 -14.92 9.40 13.23
CA ALA A 205 -16.27 8.89 13.50
C ALA A 205 -17.26 9.96 14.02
N CYS A 206 -16.84 11.19 14.28
CA CYS A 206 -17.74 12.28 14.66
C CYS A 206 -18.38 12.98 13.45
N SER A 207 -17.89 12.73 12.25
CA SER A 207 -18.38 13.38 11.03
C SER A 207 -19.61 12.71 10.46
N SER A 208 -20.65 13.50 10.19
CA SER A 208 -21.85 13.05 9.48
C SER A 208 -21.72 13.14 7.95
N VAL A 209 -20.57 13.62 7.47
CA VAL A 209 -20.34 13.84 6.03
C VAL A 209 -19.79 12.57 5.41
N ASN A 210 -20.40 12.16 4.29
CA ASN A 210 -19.80 11.15 3.40
C ASN A 210 -18.64 11.80 2.64
N HIS A 211 -17.42 11.54 3.11
CA HIS A 211 -16.21 12.12 2.54
C HIS A 211 -15.62 11.16 1.49
N TYR A 212 -15.81 11.48 0.20
CA TYR A 212 -15.28 10.66 -0.92
C TYR A 212 -15.62 9.17 -0.80
N GLY A 213 -16.90 8.85 -0.61
CA GLY A 213 -17.36 7.47 -0.50
C GLY A 213 -17.14 6.81 0.86
N MET A 214 -16.56 7.50 1.84
CA MET A 214 -16.46 7.00 3.21
C MET A 214 -17.81 7.09 3.91
N ALA A 215 -18.18 6.05 4.65
CA ALA A 215 -19.44 6.05 5.40
C ALA A 215 -19.45 7.16 6.48
N PRO A 216 -20.57 7.88 6.67
CA PRO A 216 -20.71 8.82 7.78
C PRO A 216 -20.52 8.12 9.14
N PHE A 217 -20.03 8.87 10.11
CA PHE A 217 -19.79 8.38 11.49
C PHE A 217 -18.85 7.18 11.57
N THR A 218 -17.94 7.05 10.59
CA THR A 218 -16.94 5.98 10.57
C THR A 218 -15.54 6.58 10.57
N GLY A 219 -14.75 6.18 11.57
CA GLY A 219 -13.32 6.53 11.63
C GLY A 219 -12.51 5.61 10.73
N ARG A 220 -11.61 6.20 9.94
CA ARG A 220 -10.73 5.50 9.02
C ARG A 220 -9.29 5.99 9.18
N GLY A 221 -8.32 5.15 8.85
CA GLY A 221 -6.92 5.48 8.93
C GLY A 221 -6.03 4.53 8.15
N ALA A 222 -4.74 4.65 8.37
CA ALA A 222 -3.71 3.79 7.77
C ALA A 222 -2.80 3.24 8.88
N PRO A 223 -3.22 2.20 9.60
CA PRO A 223 -2.37 1.54 10.59
C PRO A 223 -1.18 0.87 9.90
N GLU A 224 -0.14 0.56 10.70
CA GLU A 224 1.11 -0.04 10.24
C GLU A 224 1.45 -1.27 11.06
N ILE A 225 1.81 -2.36 10.40
CA ILE A 225 2.29 -3.61 11.01
C ILE A 225 3.69 -3.90 10.48
N ASP A 226 4.70 -3.80 11.35
CA ASP A 226 6.08 -4.11 11.00
C ASP A 226 6.36 -5.57 11.34
N ILE A 227 6.59 -6.38 10.29
CA ILE A 227 6.89 -7.80 10.45
C ILE A 227 8.31 -7.95 10.95
N ILE A 228 9.22 -7.14 10.40
CA ILE A 228 10.58 -7.01 10.87
C ILE A 228 11.14 -5.63 10.50
N GLU A 229 11.84 -5.03 11.44
CA GLU A 229 12.78 -3.94 11.25
C GLU A 229 14.09 -4.36 11.93
N ALA A 230 15.17 -4.54 11.17
CA ALA A 230 16.43 -5.00 11.76
C ALA A 230 17.38 -3.84 12.03
N MET A 231 18.04 -3.89 13.18
CA MET A 231 19.13 -3.00 13.54
C MET A 231 20.40 -3.80 13.80
N GLN A 232 21.30 -3.74 12.84
CA GLN A 232 22.66 -4.25 12.98
C GLN A 232 23.58 -3.20 13.62
N GLY A 233 24.80 -3.61 13.96
CA GLY A 233 25.82 -2.74 14.51
C GLY A 233 26.69 -3.45 15.53
N GLU A 234 27.67 -2.74 16.06
CA GLU A 234 28.54 -3.25 17.10
C GLU A 234 27.73 -3.84 18.26
N LYS A 235 28.24 -4.93 18.83
CA LYS A 235 27.54 -5.67 19.89
C LYS A 235 27.35 -4.80 21.11
N GLU A 236 26.17 -4.23 21.24
CA GLU A 236 25.76 -3.35 22.31
C GLU A 236 24.47 -3.86 22.94
N LYS A 237 24.42 -3.89 24.27
CA LYS A 237 23.22 -4.26 25.02
C LYS A 237 22.25 -3.08 25.06
N LEU A 238 20.98 -3.33 24.69
CA LEU A 238 19.95 -2.32 24.79
C LEU A 238 19.64 -1.99 26.27
N PRO A 239 19.48 -0.70 26.60
CA PRO A 239 19.17 -0.29 27.96
C PRO A 239 17.95 -1.01 28.53
N SER A 240 18.02 -1.42 29.79
CA SER A 240 16.95 -2.10 30.55
C SER A 240 16.42 -3.41 29.95
N THR A 241 17.12 -4.00 28.97
CA THR A 241 16.77 -5.29 28.35
C THR A 241 17.94 -6.28 28.42
N ASN A 242 17.69 -7.54 28.01
CA ASN A 242 18.74 -8.53 27.75
C ASN A 242 19.08 -8.69 26.27
N ILE A 243 18.49 -7.86 25.43
CA ILE A 243 18.69 -7.86 23.98
C ILE A 243 19.99 -7.11 23.63
N THR A 244 20.73 -7.64 22.68
CA THR A 244 21.95 -7.02 22.13
C THR A 244 21.83 -6.85 20.62
N ARG A 245 22.52 -5.88 20.04
CA ARG A 245 22.68 -5.80 18.57
C ARG A 245 23.48 -6.99 18.04
N PRO A 246 23.19 -7.50 16.84
CA PRO A 246 22.04 -7.12 16.00
C PRO A 246 20.72 -7.67 16.57
N TYR A 247 19.65 -6.94 16.36
CA TYR A 247 18.29 -7.36 16.74
C TYR A 247 17.26 -7.00 15.67
N GLN A 248 16.12 -7.66 15.72
CA GLN A 248 14.90 -7.24 14.99
C GLN A 248 13.90 -6.66 15.97
N SER A 249 13.13 -5.67 15.49
CA SER A 249 11.92 -5.15 16.09
C SER A 249 10.70 -5.64 15.30
N CYS A 250 9.65 -6.03 16.01
CA CYS A 250 8.33 -6.33 15.46
C CYS A 250 7.36 -5.35 16.10
N SER A 251 6.52 -4.65 15.35
CA SER A 251 5.66 -3.61 15.91
C SER A 251 4.29 -3.48 15.27
N LEU A 252 3.36 -2.89 16.05
CA LEU A 252 2.11 -2.32 15.60
C LEU A 252 2.14 -0.82 15.89
N GLN A 253 2.03 0.00 14.84
CA GLN A 253 1.92 1.44 14.97
C GLN A 253 0.44 1.83 15.06
N VAL A 254 0.04 2.53 16.12
CA VAL A 254 -1.36 2.89 16.36
C VAL A 254 -1.51 4.35 16.80
N ALA A 255 -2.64 4.94 16.46
CA ALA A 255 -3.16 6.18 17.02
C ALA A 255 -4.67 6.00 17.31
N PRO A 256 -5.20 6.67 18.34
CA PRO A 256 -4.50 7.54 19.30
C PRO A 256 -3.62 6.73 20.24
N GLY A 257 -2.49 7.28 20.61
CA GLY A 257 -1.61 6.70 21.62
C GLY A 257 -1.92 7.18 23.04
N VAL A 258 -1.21 6.64 24.01
CA VAL A 258 -1.29 7.06 25.43
C VAL A 258 -0.68 8.45 25.59
N GLU A 259 -1.44 9.41 26.10
CA GLU A 259 -1.03 10.82 26.15
C GLU A 259 -0.07 11.16 27.30
N ARG A 260 -0.12 10.42 28.40
CA ARG A 260 0.65 10.71 29.61
C ARG A 260 1.25 9.42 30.18
N ASP A 261 2.24 9.59 31.06
CA ASP A 261 2.89 8.48 31.77
C ASP A 261 3.46 7.39 30.87
N ARG A 262 3.97 7.81 29.71
CA ARG A 262 4.65 6.94 28.75
C ARG A 262 5.89 6.32 29.35
N PRO A 263 6.31 5.15 28.87
CA PRO A 263 7.64 4.65 29.18
C PRO A 263 8.67 5.72 28.82
N ILE A 264 9.67 5.88 29.68
CA ILE A 264 10.83 6.72 29.42
C ILE A 264 11.97 5.81 28.97
N LEU A 265 12.75 6.25 28.00
CA LEU A 265 13.91 5.49 27.50
C LEU A 265 14.69 4.81 28.64
N GLY A 266 14.82 3.50 28.54
CA GLY A 266 15.51 2.69 29.54
C GLY A 266 14.71 2.39 30.82
N LEU A 267 13.48 2.84 30.94
CA LEU A 267 12.62 2.55 32.09
C LEU A 267 11.36 1.76 31.63
N PRO A 268 10.95 0.72 32.38
CA PRO A 268 9.71 0.02 32.08
C PRO A 268 8.50 0.97 32.27
N PRO A 269 7.40 0.76 31.53
CA PRO A 269 6.18 1.51 31.72
C PRO A 269 5.58 1.28 33.11
N LYS A 270 4.94 2.30 33.66
CA LYS A 270 4.18 2.16 34.92
C LYS A 270 2.96 1.29 34.68
N GLN A 271 2.67 0.41 35.62
CA GLN A 271 1.49 -0.44 35.54
C GLN A 271 0.21 0.39 35.44
N GLY A 272 -0.67 0.03 34.50
CA GLY A 272 -1.94 0.73 34.26
C GLY A 272 -1.83 2.04 33.44
N HIS A 273 -0.62 2.46 33.08
CA HIS A 273 -0.36 3.66 32.27
C HIS A 273 0.21 3.35 30.88
N TRP A 274 0.20 2.09 30.51
CA TRP A 274 0.64 1.56 29.23
C TRP A 274 -0.22 0.35 28.85
N TYR A 275 -0.07 -0.11 27.63
CA TYR A 275 -0.75 -1.30 27.16
C TYR A 275 -0.35 -2.51 28.01
N SER A 276 -1.35 -3.28 28.44
CA SER A 276 -1.15 -4.48 29.27
C SER A 276 -1.71 -5.70 28.54
N GLY A 277 -1.16 -6.88 28.83
CA GLY A 277 -1.59 -8.13 28.20
C GLY A 277 -0.79 -8.55 26.97
N MET A 278 0.09 -7.67 26.46
CA MET A 278 1.01 -8.04 25.37
C MET A 278 1.90 -9.22 25.79
N GLU A 279 1.97 -10.23 24.92
CA GLU A 279 2.73 -11.47 25.19
C GLU A 279 4.11 -11.42 24.54
N TYR A 280 5.14 -11.82 25.28
CA TYR A 280 6.53 -11.91 24.82
C TYR A 280 7.01 -13.35 24.91
N ASN A 281 7.99 -13.71 24.09
CA ASN A 281 8.65 -15.01 24.21
C ASN A 281 9.63 -15.02 25.42
N ASN A 282 9.39 -15.94 26.33
CA ASN A 282 10.20 -16.09 27.55
C ASN A 282 11.27 -17.19 27.46
N ASP A 283 11.46 -17.86 26.31
CA ASP A 283 12.51 -18.84 26.11
C ASP A 283 13.89 -18.17 26.16
N ASN A 284 14.83 -18.74 26.89
CA ASN A 284 16.14 -18.10 27.10
C ASN A 284 16.96 -17.91 25.83
N ALA A 285 16.77 -18.76 24.82
CA ALA A 285 17.54 -18.69 23.56
C ALA A 285 16.94 -17.72 22.53
N THR A 286 15.62 -17.51 22.60
CA THR A 286 14.85 -16.73 21.61
C THR A 286 13.97 -15.68 22.28
N ARG A 287 14.35 -15.26 23.49
CA ARG A 287 13.61 -14.29 24.29
C ARG A 287 13.38 -12.99 23.55
N SER A 288 12.16 -12.51 23.61
CA SER A 288 11.81 -11.15 23.17
C SER A 288 11.46 -10.28 24.37
N GLU A 289 11.69 -8.99 24.23
CA GLU A 289 11.40 -8.02 25.28
C GLU A 289 10.80 -6.74 24.67
N LEU A 290 10.05 -5.98 25.48
CA LEU A 290 9.53 -4.66 25.08
C LEU A 290 10.67 -3.80 24.51
N ASN A 291 10.43 -3.19 23.36
CA ASN A 291 11.38 -2.25 22.76
C ASN A 291 11.40 -0.93 23.55
N PRO A 292 12.47 -0.58 24.27
CA PRO A 292 12.52 0.61 25.11
C PRO A 292 12.69 1.91 24.32
N PHE A 293 12.90 1.85 23.01
CA PHE A 293 13.09 3.01 22.15
C PHE A 293 11.83 3.40 21.38
N PHE A 294 10.91 2.44 21.17
CA PHE A 294 9.76 2.57 20.30
C PHE A 294 8.46 2.74 21.10
N TYR A 295 8.30 3.86 21.78
CA TYR A 295 7.07 4.11 22.53
C TYR A 295 6.58 5.54 22.38
N GLY A 296 6.07 5.79 21.21
CA GLY A 296 5.23 6.93 21.01
C GLY A 296 5.91 8.19 20.51
N VAL A 297 5.26 8.74 19.55
CA VAL A 297 5.65 9.97 18.88
C VAL A 297 4.51 10.97 19.04
N THR A 298 4.84 12.21 19.39
CA THR A 298 3.93 13.32 19.25
C THR A 298 4.04 13.84 17.84
N LEU A 299 3.01 13.61 17.04
CA LEU A 299 2.93 14.12 15.69
C LEU A 299 2.38 15.56 15.75
N VAL A 300 3.08 16.47 15.10
CA VAL A 300 2.75 17.89 15.05
C VAL A 300 2.46 18.26 13.60
N HIS A 301 1.27 18.76 13.35
CA HIS A 301 0.88 19.23 12.03
C HIS A 301 0.80 20.75 12.00
N THR A 302 1.48 21.35 11.04
CA THR A 302 1.34 22.76 10.67
C THR A 302 0.47 22.85 9.40
N PRO A 303 -0.34 23.87 9.21
CA PRO A 303 -0.35 25.17 9.90
C PRO A 303 -1.31 25.26 11.10
N LYS A 304 -2.05 24.18 11.44
CA LYS A 304 -3.11 24.26 12.46
C LYS A 304 -2.64 23.91 13.87
N ALA A 305 -1.37 23.54 14.05
CA ALA A 305 -0.76 23.20 15.34
C ALA A 305 -1.51 22.13 16.16
N TYR A 306 -2.25 21.25 15.51
CA TYR A 306 -2.84 20.10 16.20
C TYR A 306 -1.78 19.02 16.37
N THR A 307 -1.70 18.52 17.57
CA THR A 307 -0.82 17.40 17.90
C THR A 307 -1.65 16.17 18.24
N TYR A 308 -1.15 15.02 17.91
CA TYR A 308 -1.69 13.76 18.40
C TYR A 308 -0.58 12.77 18.74
N GLN A 309 -0.92 11.84 19.62
CA GLN A 309 -0.01 10.80 20.04
C GLN A 309 -0.21 9.56 19.19
N ALA A 310 0.89 9.02 18.66
CA ALA A 310 0.95 7.70 18.07
C ALA A 310 1.88 6.83 18.91
N ASP A 311 1.58 5.54 19.05
CA ASP A 311 2.40 4.60 19.77
C ASP A 311 2.85 3.46 18.87
N ALA A 312 4.11 3.06 19.01
CA ALA A 312 4.65 1.84 18.44
C ALA A 312 4.71 0.76 19.54
N LEU A 313 3.82 -0.20 19.43
CA LEU A 313 3.76 -1.35 20.33
C LEU A 313 4.71 -2.41 19.80
N SER A 314 5.90 -2.51 20.38
CA SER A 314 7.04 -3.16 19.76
C SER A 314 7.77 -4.12 20.70
N ALA A 315 8.27 -5.21 20.14
CA ALA A 315 9.16 -6.15 20.80
C ALA A 315 10.48 -6.33 20.03
N ASN A 316 11.57 -6.41 20.75
CA ASN A 316 12.88 -6.75 20.20
C ASN A 316 13.24 -8.21 20.48
N VAL A 317 13.91 -8.85 19.54
CA VAL A 317 14.56 -10.17 19.69
C VAL A 317 15.92 -10.16 19.03
N GLY A 318 16.93 -10.76 19.68
CA GLY A 318 18.29 -10.80 19.17
C GLY A 318 18.43 -11.61 17.89
N LEU A 319 19.26 -11.12 16.98
CA LEU A 319 19.67 -11.81 15.75
C LEU A 319 21.09 -12.33 15.88
N ASN A 320 21.47 -13.25 15.03
CA ASN A 320 22.85 -13.74 14.89
C ASN A 320 23.34 -13.59 13.45
N ALA A 321 24.62 -13.89 13.21
CA ALA A 321 25.23 -13.73 11.89
C ALA A 321 24.56 -14.56 10.79
N SER A 322 23.82 -15.64 11.11
CA SER A 322 23.14 -16.44 10.09
C SER A 322 22.06 -15.68 9.33
N PHE A 323 21.44 -14.68 9.95
CA PHE A 323 20.41 -13.85 9.32
C PHE A 323 20.97 -12.99 8.17
N TYR A 324 22.27 -12.78 8.13
CA TYR A 324 22.99 -12.02 7.10
C TYR A 324 23.69 -12.91 6.06
N THR A 325 23.64 -14.23 6.22
CA THR A 325 24.34 -15.18 5.34
C THR A 325 23.43 -16.19 4.66
N ARG A 326 22.20 -16.37 5.14
CA ARG A 326 21.22 -17.30 4.57
C ARG A 326 19.79 -16.81 4.81
N GLN A 327 18.86 -17.41 4.10
CA GLN A 327 17.43 -17.10 4.21
C GLN A 327 16.86 -17.52 5.56
N HIS A 328 15.97 -16.69 6.10
CA HIS A 328 15.19 -16.92 7.31
C HIS A 328 13.74 -16.54 7.07
N THR A 329 12.81 -17.22 7.75
CA THR A 329 11.39 -16.94 7.61
C THR A 329 10.92 -15.94 8.67
N TYR A 330 10.12 -14.96 8.22
CA TYR A 330 9.46 -13.96 9.04
C TYR A 330 7.97 -14.02 8.77
N ARG A 331 7.19 -14.20 9.83
CA ARG A 331 5.74 -14.43 9.70
C ARG A 331 4.95 -13.58 10.67
N VAL A 332 3.83 -13.05 10.19
CA VAL A 332 2.79 -12.44 11.01
C VAL A 332 1.45 -13.14 10.77
N GLU A 333 0.74 -13.42 11.85
CA GLU A 333 -0.65 -13.88 11.84
C GLU A 333 -1.51 -12.73 12.35
N TRP A 334 -2.39 -12.24 11.50
CA TRP A 334 -3.24 -11.10 11.76
C TRP A 334 -4.71 -11.47 11.58
N ASP A 335 -5.48 -11.44 12.67
CA ASP A 335 -6.92 -11.60 12.68
C ASP A 335 -7.58 -10.24 12.99
N PRO A 336 -8.32 -9.63 12.05
CA PRO A 336 -9.00 -8.38 12.29
C PRO A 336 -10.09 -8.50 13.37
N PRO A 337 -10.49 -7.39 14.02
CA PRO A 337 -11.60 -7.38 14.95
C PRO A 337 -12.93 -7.66 14.26
N ASP A 338 -13.96 -7.89 15.04
CA ASP A 338 -15.34 -7.94 14.56
C ASP A 338 -15.83 -6.57 14.07
N GLU A 339 -17.04 -6.51 13.53
CA GLU A 339 -17.63 -5.27 13.00
C GLU A 339 -17.72 -4.15 14.04
N ASP A 340 -17.89 -4.51 15.29
CA ASP A 340 -17.93 -3.57 16.43
C ASP A 340 -16.55 -3.13 16.93
N GLY A 341 -15.47 -3.52 16.25
CA GLY A 341 -14.09 -3.22 16.63
C GLY A 341 -13.59 -4.03 17.84
N ILE A 342 -14.26 -5.15 18.16
CA ILE A 342 -13.94 -5.98 19.32
C ILE A 342 -13.11 -7.19 18.89
N GLY A 343 -12.14 -7.56 19.72
CA GLY A 343 -11.31 -8.74 19.50
C GLY A 343 -10.23 -8.53 18.44
N GLY A 344 -9.87 -9.61 17.75
CA GLY A 344 -8.73 -9.64 16.84
C GLY A 344 -7.40 -9.80 17.57
N TYR A 345 -6.37 -10.14 16.80
CA TYR A 345 -4.99 -10.28 17.33
C TYR A 345 -3.97 -10.11 16.23
N ILE A 346 -2.71 -9.85 16.62
CA ILE A 346 -1.54 -9.94 15.75
C ILE A 346 -0.47 -10.73 16.49
N ARG A 347 0.16 -11.70 15.81
CA ARG A 347 1.21 -12.54 16.37
C ARG A 347 2.38 -12.64 15.39
N TRP A 348 3.58 -12.44 15.88
CA TRP A 348 4.83 -12.49 15.10
C TRP A 348 5.62 -13.74 15.40
N TYR A 349 6.24 -14.29 14.35
CA TYR A 349 7.10 -15.46 14.41
C TYR A 349 8.33 -15.28 13.53
N THR A 350 9.48 -15.78 13.99
CA THR A 350 10.72 -15.84 13.21
C THR A 350 11.22 -17.28 13.22
N ASN A 351 11.44 -17.87 12.03
CA ASN A 351 11.78 -19.30 11.87
C ASN A 351 10.81 -20.24 12.61
N GLY A 352 9.54 -19.93 12.63
CA GLY A 352 8.51 -20.69 13.34
C GLY A 352 8.50 -20.50 14.85
N VAL A 353 9.39 -19.69 15.42
CA VAL A 353 9.45 -19.39 16.85
C VAL A 353 8.62 -18.15 17.13
N PHE A 354 7.75 -18.23 18.13
CA PHE A 354 6.95 -17.10 18.60
C PHE A 354 7.86 -15.95 19.09
N VAL A 355 7.52 -14.72 18.71
CA VAL A 355 8.23 -13.51 19.12
C VAL A 355 7.37 -12.66 20.04
N TYR A 356 6.15 -12.28 19.58
CA TYR A 356 5.37 -11.25 20.21
C TYR A 356 3.90 -11.36 19.82
N SER A 357 3.00 -10.84 20.66
CA SER A 357 1.58 -10.80 20.33
C SER A 357 0.86 -9.65 21.03
N ILE A 358 -0.14 -9.12 20.31
CA ILE A 358 -1.09 -8.11 20.78
C ILE A 358 -2.49 -8.63 20.49
N LYS A 359 -3.41 -8.46 21.44
CA LYS A 359 -4.83 -8.73 21.29
C LYS A 359 -5.64 -7.43 21.31
N GLY A 360 -6.86 -7.42 20.77
CA GLY A 360 -7.71 -6.24 20.76
C GLY A 360 -7.96 -5.64 22.16
N GLU A 361 -8.09 -6.49 23.17
CA GLU A 361 -8.27 -6.08 24.57
C GLU A 361 -7.08 -5.28 25.14
N ASP A 362 -5.85 -5.51 24.63
CA ASP A 362 -4.66 -4.78 25.04
C ASP A 362 -4.72 -3.31 24.64
N LEU A 363 -5.50 -2.98 23.60
CA LEU A 363 -5.65 -1.63 23.06
C LEU A 363 -6.73 -0.80 23.77
N ASN A 364 -7.44 -1.37 24.74
CA ASN A 364 -8.56 -0.72 25.43
C ASN A 364 -8.19 0.60 26.12
N ILE A 365 -6.93 0.75 26.57
CA ILE A 365 -6.46 1.96 27.25
C ILE A 365 -6.60 3.24 26.39
N THR A 366 -6.47 3.11 25.08
CA THR A 366 -6.63 4.22 24.12
C THR A 366 -7.92 4.11 23.32
N GLY A 367 -8.51 2.92 23.28
CA GLY A 367 -9.64 2.58 22.43
C GLY A 367 -9.27 2.42 20.95
N SER A 368 -7.97 2.32 20.63
CA SER A 368 -7.52 1.85 19.31
C SER A 368 -7.93 0.40 19.10
N GLU A 369 -7.95 -0.04 17.87
CA GLU A 369 -8.41 -1.37 17.47
C GLU A 369 -7.29 -2.11 16.72
N ILE A 370 -7.32 -3.44 16.73
CA ILE A 370 -6.51 -4.24 15.80
C ILE A 370 -6.85 -3.77 14.38
N PRO A 371 -5.88 -3.58 13.48
CA PRO A 371 -6.14 -3.11 12.12
C PRO A 371 -7.23 -3.90 11.41
N SER A 372 -8.17 -3.18 10.78
CA SER A 372 -9.24 -3.72 9.93
C SER A 372 -9.29 -3.05 8.56
N GLU A 373 -8.34 -2.18 8.27
CA GLU A 373 -8.16 -1.56 6.96
C GLU A 373 -7.52 -2.53 5.96
N ALA A 374 -7.80 -2.34 4.67
CA ALA A 374 -7.03 -3.01 3.63
C ALA A 374 -5.58 -2.52 3.66
N MET A 375 -4.64 -3.43 3.82
CA MET A 375 -3.21 -3.11 3.92
C MET A 375 -2.44 -3.68 2.72
N TYR A 376 -1.38 -3.01 2.34
CA TYR A 376 -0.48 -3.44 1.28
C TYR A 376 0.92 -3.76 1.82
N VAL A 377 1.69 -4.48 1.04
CA VAL A 377 3.03 -4.96 1.40
C VAL A 377 4.10 -3.95 1.01
N ILE A 378 5.08 -3.76 1.88
CA ILE A 378 6.27 -2.92 1.63
C ILE A 378 7.53 -3.68 2.00
N MET A 379 8.55 -3.56 1.15
CA MET A 379 9.87 -4.14 1.33
C MET A 379 10.92 -3.08 0.99
N ASN A 380 11.80 -2.76 1.93
CA ASN A 380 12.82 -1.73 1.69
C ASN A 380 14.07 -1.92 2.56
N THR A 381 15.12 -1.22 2.19
CA THR A 381 16.22 -0.89 3.10
C THR A 381 16.32 0.63 3.20
N ALA A 382 16.10 1.18 4.37
CA ALA A 382 16.35 2.58 4.67
C ALA A 382 17.77 2.80 5.21
N VAL A 383 18.21 4.04 5.24
CA VAL A 383 19.38 4.51 5.96
C VAL A 383 18.99 5.82 6.63
N ALA A 384 19.04 5.86 7.95
CA ALA A 384 18.63 7.03 8.72
C ALA A 384 19.59 7.25 9.88
N SER A 385 19.93 8.51 10.17
CA SER A 385 20.89 8.87 11.23
C SER A 385 20.41 8.46 12.63
N SER A 386 19.10 8.34 12.80
CA SER A 386 18.48 7.86 14.05
C SER A 386 18.50 6.32 14.22
N TRP A 387 19.00 5.57 13.22
CA TRP A 387 18.96 4.10 13.23
C TRP A 387 20.34 3.50 12.93
N GLY A 388 21.01 3.01 13.98
CA GLY A 388 22.30 2.34 13.84
C GLY A 388 23.52 3.25 13.66
N PHE A 389 23.36 4.57 13.81
CA PHE A 389 24.45 5.53 13.83
C PHE A 389 24.86 5.89 15.26
N PRO A 390 26.06 6.48 15.47
CA PRO A 390 26.50 6.87 16.80
C PRO A 390 25.55 7.87 17.47
N VAL A 391 24.99 7.51 18.62
CA VAL A 391 24.12 8.36 19.43
C VAL A 391 24.55 8.22 20.91
N PRO A 392 24.88 9.30 21.61
CA PRO A 392 24.93 10.70 21.15
C PRO A 392 26.04 10.95 20.11
N CYS A 393 25.90 12.05 19.37
CA CYS A 393 26.93 12.47 18.42
C CYS A 393 28.31 12.54 19.14
N PRO A 394 29.37 11.92 18.61
CA PRO A 394 30.68 11.92 19.24
C PRO A 394 31.23 13.34 19.48
N SER A 395 31.93 13.51 20.60
CA SER A 395 32.50 14.81 20.95
C SER A 395 33.46 15.30 19.86
N GLY A 396 33.25 16.54 19.41
CA GLY A 396 34.04 17.14 18.32
C GLY A 396 33.53 16.81 16.90
N CYS A 397 32.44 16.02 16.77
CA CYS A 397 31.77 15.72 15.53
C CYS A 397 30.53 16.59 15.37
N THR A 398 30.23 17.04 14.14
CA THR A 398 28.99 17.80 13.88
C THR A 398 27.80 16.88 13.60
N CYS A 399 28.01 15.61 13.21
CA CYS A 399 26.99 14.63 12.79
C CYS A 399 25.99 15.18 11.75
N GLU A 400 26.41 16.11 10.94
CA GLU A 400 25.62 16.67 9.82
C GLU A 400 26.10 16.18 8.45
N CYS A 401 27.25 15.52 8.41
CA CYS A 401 27.88 14.99 7.20
C CYS A 401 27.91 13.47 7.26
N PHE A 402 27.49 12.81 6.16
CA PHE A 402 27.39 11.35 6.04
C PHE A 402 28.00 10.82 4.72
N GLU A 403 28.96 11.53 4.15
CA GLU A 403 29.63 11.16 2.89
C GLU A 403 30.81 10.22 3.18
N CYS A 404 30.79 9.05 2.57
CA CYS A 404 31.91 8.12 2.64
C CYS A 404 33.16 8.68 1.95
N GLY A 405 34.32 8.51 2.58
CA GLY A 405 35.61 9.00 2.07
C GLY A 405 35.85 10.48 2.28
N ASN A 406 34.93 11.19 2.95
CA ASN A 406 35.11 12.56 3.39
C ASN A 406 35.59 12.55 4.86
N PRO A 407 36.83 13.01 5.17
CA PRO A 407 37.36 12.98 6.52
C PRO A 407 36.53 13.78 7.55
N ASP A 408 35.85 14.85 7.11
CA ASP A 408 35.01 15.66 7.99
C ASP A 408 33.71 14.93 8.41
N CYS A 409 33.32 13.89 7.67
CA CYS A 409 32.11 13.10 7.94
C CYS A 409 32.40 11.80 8.72
N GLU A 410 33.66 11.35 8.76
CA GLU A 410 34.02 10.02 9.27
C GLU A 410 33.57 9.79 10.72
N CYS A 411 33.62 10.84 11.53
CA CYS A 411 33.21 10.77 12.95
C CYS A 411 31.71 10.51 13.16
N ALA A 412 30.87 10.81 12.17
CA ALA A 412 29.42 10.62 12.23
C ALA A 412 28.98 9.21 11.75
N LEU A 413 29.87 8.48 11.07
CA LEU A 413 29.55 7.20 10.46
C LEU A 413 29.82 6.04 11.40
N PRO A 414 28.99 4.97 11.38
CA PRO A 414 29.32 3.73 12.07
C PRO A 414 30.63 3.14 11.58
N SER A 415 31.38 2.46 12.47
CA SER A 415 32.61 1.78 12.09
C SER A 415 32.36 0.76 10.96
N GLY A 416 33.17 0.81 9.89
CA GLY A 416 33.03 -0.07 8.70
C GLY A 416 31.81 0.20 7.81
N TYR A 417 31.06 1.28 8.07
CA TYR A 417 29.85 1.63 7.31
C TYR A 417 30.10 1.72 5.80
N CYS A 418 31.14 2.43 5.40
CA CYS A 418 31.47 2.65 3.98
C CYS A 418 31.90 1.37 3.25
N ASP A 419 32.51 0.42 3.97
CA ASP A 419 32.92 -0.89 3.45
C ASP A 419 31.78 -1.92 3.43
N ASN A 420 30.58 -1.51 3.89
CA ASN A 420 29.38 -2.35 3.90
C ASN A 420 28.60 -2.30 2.58
N PHE A 421 29.02 -1.45 1.65
CA PHE A 421 28.37 -1.28 0.35
C PHE A 421 29.14 -1.96 -0.79
N PRO A 422 28.43 -2.50 -1.83
CA PRO A 422 26.98 -2.58 -1.94
C PRO A 422 26.41 -3.62 -0.96
N ALA A 423 25.27 -3.30 -0.32
CA ALA A 423 24.56 -4.22 0.54
C ALA A 423 23.27 -4.69 -0.16
N ALA A 424 22.98 -5.99 -0.06
CA ALA A 424 21.83 -6.58 -0.72
C ALA A 424 20.85 -7.19 0.31
N PHE A 425 19.63 -6.71 0.33
CA PHE A 425 18.50 -7.35 0.99
C PHE A 425 17.87 -8.30 -0.02
N GLU A 426 17.99 -9.60 0.21
CA GLU A 426 17.50 -10.63 -0.71
C GLU A 426 16.23 -11.27 -0.15
N ILE A 427 15.13 -11.13 -0.88
CA ILE A 427 13.84 -11.73 -0.53
C ILE A 427 13.58 -12.87 -1.51
N ASP A 428 13.42 -14.08 -0.97
CA ASP A 428 13.18 -15.32 -1.67
C ASP A 428 11.73 -15.41 -2.12
N TYR A 429 10.81 -15.18 -1.18
CA TYR A 429 9.39 -15.14 -1.49
C TYR A 429 8.60 -14.24 -0.54
N VAL A 430 7.41 -13.88 -1.01
CA VAL A 430 6.31 -13.34 -0.23
C VAL A 430 5.09 -14.24 -0.44
N ARG A 431 4.47 -14.72 0.64
CA ARG A 431 3.27 -15.56 0.60
C ARG A 431 2.23 -15.04 1.57
N ILE A 432 0.99 -14.89 1.10
CA ILE A 432 -0.13 -14.42 1.92
C ILE A 432 -1.26 -15.44 1.85
N TYR A 433 -1.76 -15.81 3.02
CA TYR A 433 -2.80 -16.81 3.18
C TYR A 433 -3.99 -16.22 3.91
N GLN A 434 -5.19 -16.59 3.49
CA GLN A 434 -6.42 -16.22 4.19
C GLN A 434 -7.21 -17.45 4.60
N ALA A 435 -7.92 -17.33 5.73
CA ALA A 435 -8.78 -18.40 6.19
C ALA A 435 -9.99 -18.54 5.27
N LYS A 436 -10.29 -19.79 4.91
CA LYS A 436 -11.43 -20.11 4.05
C LYS A 436 -12.75 -19.72 4.71
N ASN A 437 -13.59 -19.01 3.95
CA ASN A 437 -14.91 -18.57 4.41
C ASN A 437 -14.88 -17.66 5.67
N GLU A 438 -13.79 -16.94 5.90
CA GLU A 438 -13.69 -15.94 6.97
C GLU A 438 -14.12 -14.56 6.44
N PRO A 439 -15.27 -14.01 6.85
CA PRO A 439 -15.79 -12.73 6.31
C PRO A 439 -14.90 -11.52 6.63
N LYS A 440 -14.07 -11.60 7.67
CA LYS A 440 -13.12 -10.56 8.06
C LYS A 440 -11.88 -10.50 7.16
N HIS A 441 -11.60 -11.60 6.45
CA HIS A 441 -10.50 -11.69 5.50
C HIS A 441 -10.98 -11.26 4.13
N THR A 442 -10.48 -10.15 3.63
CA THR A 442 -10.87 -9.61 2.31
C THR A 442 -9.67 -9.40 1.43
N LEU A 443 -9.90 -9.46 0.12
CA LEU A 443 -8.93 -9.10 -0.91
C LEU A 443 -9.35 -7.81 -1.61
N GLY A 444 -8.37 -7.09 -2.14
CA GLY A 444 -8.56 -5.83 -2.86
C GLY A 444 -8.25 -4.60 -2.02
N CYS A 445 -7.82 -3.54 -2.72
CA CYS A 445 -7.39 -2.30 -2.07
C CYS A 445 -8.55 -1.39 -1.67
N SER A 446 -9.76 -1.63 -2.20
CA SER A 446 -10.97 -0.86 -1.89
C SER A 446 -12.15 -1.80 -1.62
N PRO A 447 -12.09 -2.63 -0.56
CA PRO A 447 -13.17 -3.56 -0.23
C PRO A 447 -14.46 -2.80 0.12
N GLU A 448 -15.62 -3.42 -0.09
CA GLU A 448 -16.93 -2.79 0.08
C GLU A 448 -17.12 -2.13 1.46
N ARG A 449 -16.71 -2.80 2.52
CA ARG A 449 -16.83 -2.30 3.90
C ARG A 449 -15.85 -1.16 4.24
N LYS A 450 -14.69 -1.15 3.59
CA LYS A 450 -13.60 -0.20 3.85
C LYS A 450 -13.10 0.40 2.52
N PRO A 451 -13.95 1.10 1.73
CA PRO A 451 -13.56 1.63 0.43
C PRO A 451 -12.47 2.69 0.55
N THR A 452 -11.53 2.71 -0.39
CA THR A 452 -10.42 3.67 -0.44
C THR A 452 -10.33 4.38 -1.78
N ALA A 453 -10.84 3.77 -2.85
CA ALA A 453 -10.61 4.20 -4.24
C ALA A 453 -11.04 5.65 -4.49
N LEU A 454 -12.26 6.05 -4.10
CA LEU A 454 -12.75 7.42 -4.32
C LEU A 454 -12.00 8.45 -3.49
N PHE A 455 -11.54 8.09 -2.28
CA PHE A 455 -10.72 8.97 -1.45
C PHE A 455 -9.37 9.22 -2.10
N ILE A 456 -8.68 8.16 -2.54
CA ILE A 456 -7.40 8.25 -3.24
C ILE A 456 -7.54 9.04 -4.54
N GLU A 457 -8.59 8.77 -5.33
CA GLU A 457 -8.88 9.49 -6.57
C GLU A 457 -9.12 10.98 -6.32
N GLY A 458 -9.91 11.32 -5.30
CA GLY A 458 -10.19 12.71 -4.92
C GLY A 458 -8.97 13.48 -4.41
N HIS A 459 -7.95 12.75 -3.92
CA HIS A 459 -6.74 13.32 -3.33
C HIS A 459 -5.45 12.91 -4.06
N GLN A 460 -5.50 12.58 -5.35
CA GLN A 460 -4.36 12.03 -6.12
C GLN A 460 -3.03 12.75 -5.89
N LYS A 461 -3.05 14.07 -5.76
CA LYS A 461 -1.84 14.87 -5.56
C LYS A 461 -1.07 14.52 -4.28
N ARG A 462 -1.74 13.96 -3.26
CA ARG A 462 -1.10 13.52 -2.02
C ARG A 462 -0.26 12.26 -2.21
N TYR A 463 -0.55 11.50 -3.27
CA TYR A 463 0.06 10.19 -3.56
C TYR A 463 1.07 10.26 -4.70
N MET A 464 1.43 11.47 -5.16
CA MET A 464 2.32 11.71 -6.30
C MET A 464 3.51 12.55 -5.90
N GLU A 465 4.63 12.36 -6.57
CA GLU A 465 5.76 13.29 -6.54
C GLU A 465 5.51 14.44 -7.52
N GLY A 466 6.10 15.62 -7.25
CA GLY A 466 5.94 16.79 -8.11
C GLY A 466 6.48 16.53 -9.53
N GLY A 467 5.58 16.54 -10.51
CA GLY A 467 5.88 16.24 -11.92
C GLY A 467 5.26 14.95 -12.43
N ASP A 468 4.88 14.03 -11.56
CA ASP A 468 4.15 12.83 -11.94
C ASP A 468 2.71 13.19 -12.37
N ARG A 469 2.22 12.51 -13.40
CA ARG A 469 0.86 12.73 -13.91
C ARG A 469 -0.16 11.87 -13.16
N ARG A 470 0.24 10.68 -12.73
CA ARG A 470 -0.60 9.69 -12.04
C ARG A 470 0.17 9.02 -10.91
N PRO A 471 -0.48 8.65 -9.82
CA PRO A 471 0.14 7.86 -8.74
C PRO A 471 0.66 6.51 -9.23
N LEU A 472 -0.08 5.85 -10.12
CA LEU A 472 0.30 4.61 -10.79
C LEU A 472 0.11 4.75 -12.30
N GLU A 473 1.08 4.25 -13.07
CA GLU A 473 1.02 4.18 -14.52
C GLU A 473 0.46 2.81 -14.95
N PRO A 474 -0.27 2.77 -16.09
CA PRO A 474 -0.70 1.51 -16.68
C PRO A 474 0.48 0.58 -16.95
N ILE A 475 0.27 -0.72 -16.76
CA ILE A 475 1.32 -1.72 -16.97
C ILE A 475 1.67 -1.80 -18.46
N ARG A 476 2.95 -1.72 -18.77
CA ARG A 476 3.48 -1.83 -20.13
C ARG A 476 3.36 -3.26 -20.63
N GLN A 477 2.86 -3.43 -21.85
CA GLN A 477 2.74 -4.72 -22.52
C GLN A 477 3.85 -4.84 -23.57
N GLY A 478 5.03 -5.29 -23.17
CA GLY A 478 6.20 -5.35 -24.03
C GLY A 478 6.84 -3.97 -24.31
N GLY A 479 7.53 -3.85 -25.43
CA GLY A 479 8.10 -2.60 -25.93
C GLY A 479 9.51 -2.28 -25.43
N ALA A 480 10.14 -3.09 -24.57
CA ALA A 480 11.56 -2.95 -24.26
C ALA A 480 12.43 -3.32 -25.48
N PHE A 481 13.59 -2.68 -25.60
CA PHE A 481 14.58 -3.05 -26.63
C PHE A 481 15.09 -4.47 -26.41
N CYS A 482 15.21 -5.20 -27.50
CA CYS A 482 15.75 -6.56 -27.54
C CYS A 482 16.60 -6.80 -28.78
N THR A 483 17.51 -7.75 -28.68
CA THR A 483 18.34 -8.23 -29.81
C THR A 483 18.02 -9.68 -30.15
N LYS A 484 17.50 -10.42 -29.18
CA LYS A 484 17.12 -11.83 -29.30
C LYS A 484 15.91 -12.13 -28.43
N THR A 485 15.17 -13.17 -28.74
CA THR A 485 13.98 -13.60 -28.01
C THR A 485 14.25 -13.89 -26.52
N ALA A 486 15.48 -14.29 -26.17
CA ALA A 486 15.85 -14.47 -24.76
C ALA A 486 15.77 -13.19 -23.93
N ASP A 487 15.97 -12.02 -24.55
CA ASP A 487 15.86 -10.73 -23.87
C ASP A 487 14.40 -10.41 -23.46
N CYS A 488 13.43 -11.08 -24.06
CA CYS A 488 11.99 -10.97 -23.77
C CYS A 488 11.48 -12.17 -22.95
N GLY A 489 12.30 -12.74 -22.07
CA GLY A 489 11.96 -13.90 -21.25
C GLY A 489 11.97 -15.25 -22.02
N GLY A 490 12.43 -15.26 -23.29
CA GLY A 490 12.44 -16.44 -24.14
C GLY A 490 11.08 -16.78 -24.77
N LYS A 491 11.05 -17.85 -25.57
CA LYS A 491 9.89 -18.25 -26.39
C LYS A 491 8.61 -18.50 -25.59
N ARG A 492 8.71 -18.77 -24.31
CA ARG A 492 7.55 -18.99 -23.42
C ARG A 492 6.87 -17.68 -23.05
N HIS A 493 7.64 -16.61 -22.84
CA HIS A 493 7.16 -15.33 -22.33
C HIS A 493 6.84 -14.31 -23.42
N GLY A 494 7.70 -14.24 -24.44
CA GLY A 494 7.54 -13.31 -25.53
C GLY A 494 8.59 -13.53 -26.63
N ILE A 495 8.52 -12.72 -27.65
CA ILE A 495 9.45 -12.72 -28.78
C ILE A 495 10.07 -11.35 -28.99
N CYS A 496 11.29 -11.32 -29.52
CA CYS A 496 11.87 -10.09 -30.04
C CYS A 496 11.41 -9.89 -31.49
N SER A 497 10.73 -8.79 -31.75
CA SER A 497 10.26 -8.45 -33.10
C SER A 497 11.41 -8.07 -34.01
N ASP A 498 11.18 -8.07 -35.34
CA ASP A 498 12.15 -7.62 -36.35
C ASP A 498 12.55 -6.14 -36.17
N ARG A 499 11.76 -5.36 -35.41
CA ARG A 499 12.04 -3.96 -35.07
C ARG A 499 12.87 -3.81 -33.79
N GLY A 500 13.28 -4.91 -33.14
CA GLY A 500 14.08 -4.88 -31.92
C GLY A 500 13.29 -4.52 -30.65
N PHE A 501 12.00 -4.86 -30.58
CA PHE A 501 11.16 -4.65 -29.39
C PHE A 501 10.49 -5.94 -28.95
N CYS A 502 10.36 -6.13 -27.64
CA CYS A 502 9.66 -7.26 -27.06
C CYS A 502 8.16 -7.20 -27.34
N ILE A 503 7.59 -8.34 -27.74
CA ILE A 503 6.16 -8.59 -27.87
C ILE A 503 5.82 -9.75 -26.93
N CYS A 504 4.96 -9.49 -25.93
CA CYS A 504 4.59 -10.49 -24.93
C CYS A 504 3.51 -11.43 -25.44
N HIS A 505 3.57 -12.69 -24.99
CA HIS A 505 2.44 -13.63 -25.10
C HIS A 505 1.36 -13.28 -24.05
N ASP A 506 0.12 -13.74 -24.26
CA ASP A 506 -1.07 -13.34 -23.50
C ASP A 506 -0.95 -13.49 -21.97
N ASN A 507 -0.15 -14.47 -21.50
CA ASN A 507 0.03 -14.72 -20.06
C ASN A 507 1.14 -13.91 -19.42
N TYR A 508 1.80 -13.01 -20.16
CA TYR A 508 2.94 -12.25 -19.69
C TYR A 508 2.81 -10.76 -20.00
N THR A 509 3.38 -9.94 -19.15
CA THR A 509 3.32 -8.48 -19.23
C THR A 509 4.63 -7.84 -18.76
N GLY A 510 4.65 -6.54 -18.67
CA GLY A 510 5.84 -5.76 -18.39
C GLY A 510 6.65 -5.47 -19.66
N PRO A 511 7.66 -4.58 -19.59
CA PRO A 511 8.41 -4.15 -20.78
C PRO A 511 9.18 -5.29 -21.45
N MET A 512 9.68 -6.24 -20.68
CA MET A 512 10.47 -7.40 -21.14
C MET A 512 9.70 -8.74 -21.06
N CYS A 513 8.39 -8.70 -20.84
CA CYS A 513 7.52 -9.89 -20.74
C CYS A 513 7.88 -10.84 -19.58
N LEU A 514 8.43 -10.33 -18.49
CA LEU A 514 8.92 -11.14 -17.38
C LEU A 514 7.91 -11.30 -16.23
N ALA A 515 6.84 -10.52 -16.21
CA ALA A 515 5.79 -10.59 -15.21
C ALA A 515 4.58 -11.35 -15.74
N HIS A 516 3.86 -12.06 -14.88
CA HIS A 516 2.63 -12.76 -15.25
C HIS A 516 1.46 -11.77 -15.41
N ALA A 517 0.82 -11.74 -16.57
CA ALA A 517 -0.30 -10.84 -16.91
C ALA A 517 -1.60 -11.18 -16.15
N GLY A 518 -1.78 -12.43 -15.72
CA GLY A 518 -2.97 -12.89 -14.98
C GLY A 518 -3.19 -12.18 -13.62
N PHE A 519 -2.23 -11.37 -13.16
CA PHE A 519 -2.34 -10.56 -11.94
C PHE A 519 -2.86 -9.15 -12.20
N TYR A 520 -3.12 -8.81 -13.45
CA TYR A 520 -3.42 -7.44 -13.87
C TYR A 520 -4.90 -7.18 -14.12
N GLU A 521 -5.81 -7.98 -13.61
CA GLU A 521 -7.19 -7.54 -13.55
C GLU A 521 -7.31 -6.46 -12.47
N ASN A 522 -7.44 -5.22 -12.96
CA ASN A 522 -7.71 -4.04 -12.15
C ASN A 522 -9.03 -4.22 -11.39
N GLU A 523 -9.00 -4.80 -10.21
CA GLU A 523 -10.13 -4.71 -9.28
C GLU A 523 -10.42 -3.25 -8.90
N SER A 524 -9.47 -2.33 -9.10
CA SER A 524 -9.66 -0.88 -8.89
C SER A 524 -10.48 -0.20 -9.99
N ILE A 525 -10.59 -0.80 -11.19
CA ILE A 525 -11.59 -0.41 -12.18
C ILE A 525 -12.81 -1.26 -11.88
N SER A 526 -13.69 -0.73 -11.05
CA SER A 526 -14.89 -1.42 -10.59
C SER A 526 -15.51 -2.24 -11.73
N GLU A 527 -16.01 -3.46 -11.47
CA GLU A 527 -16.82 -4.26 -12.38
C GLU A 527 -17.99 -3.47 -13.02
N ASN A 528 -18.15 -2.22 -12.61
CA ASN A 528 -19.17 -1.25 -13.04
C ASN A 528 -18.72 -0.27 -14.12
N THR A 529 -17.52 -0.40 -14.70
CA THR A 529 -17.09 0.45 -15.82
C THR A 529 -17.10 -0.31 -17.15
N ILE A 530 -17.40 0.40 -18.23
CA ILE A 530 -17.35 -0.09 -19.61
C ILE A 530 -16.26 0.70 -20.34
N GLU A 531 -15.32 -0.01 -20.94
CA GLU A 531 -14.25 0.60 -21.74
C GLU A 531 -14.76 0.95 -23.14
N PHE A 532 -14.59 2.20 -23.55
CA PHE A 532 -14.82 2.65 -24.91
C PHE A 532 -13.48 2.81 -25.63
N GLY A 533 -13.13 1.83 -26.46
CA GLY A 533 -11.82 1.58 -27.06
C GLY A 533 -11.16 2.66 -27.92
N TRP A 534 -11.67 3.89 -28.01
CA TRP A 534 -11.02 4.98 -28.75
C TRP A 534 -10.65 6.20 -27.91
N ALA A 535 -10.94 6.20 -26.61
CA ALA A 535 -10.71 7.40 -25.80
C ALA A 535 -10.09 7.14 -24.42
N ASN A 536 -9.85 5.89 -24.00
CA ASN A 536 -9.48 5.54 -22.61
C ASN A 536 -10.36 6.24 -21.56
N ILE A 537 -11.67 6.39 -21.88
CA ILE A 537 -12.63 7.03 -21.00
C ILE A 537 -13.49 5.94 -20.36
N TYR A 538 -13.39 5.81 -19.06
CA TYR A 538 -14.16 4.86 -18.27
C TYR A 538 -15.42 5.52 -17.73
N PHE A 539 -16.58 4.93 -18.01
CA PHE A 539 -17.85 5.37 -17.45
C PHE A 539 -18.43 4.28 -16.53
N PRO A 540 -18.99 4.64 -15.37
CA PRO A 540 -19.75 3.70 -14.56
C PRO A 540 -20.86 3.03 -15.37
N LYS A 541 -21.08 1.72 -15.23
CA LYS A 541 -22.16 0.98 -15.92
C LYS A 541 -23.52 1.63 -15.70
N SER A 542 -23.75 2.20 -14.52
CA SER A 542 -24.96 2.99 -14.20
C SER A 542 -25.10 4.23 -15.09
N PHE A 543 -24.01 4.90 -15.42
CA PHE A 543 -24.01 6.08 -16.32
C PHE A 543 -24.29 5.67 -17.77
N VAL A 544 -23.69 4.58 -18.23
CA VAL A 544 -23.97 4.01 -19.57
C VAL A 544 -25.43 3.54 -19.66
N ALA A 545 -25.94 2.87 -18.63
CA ALA A 545 -27.35 2.49 -18.56
C ALA A 545 -28.28 3.70 -18.59
N LEU A 546 -27.93 4.78 -17.90
CA LEU A 546 -28.68 6.05 -17.93
C LEU A 546 -28.69 6.66 -19.32
N ILE A 547 -27.56 6.71 -20.03
CA ILE A 547 -27.48 7.20 -21.41
C ILE A 547 -28.34 6.36 -22.34
N ILE A 548 -28.31 5.04 -22.20
CA ILE A 548 -29.15 4.12 -23.01
C ILE A 548 -30.64 4.37 -22.73
N LEU A 549 -31.04 4.53 -21.45
CA LEU A 549 -32.41 4.83 -21.08
C LEU A 549 -32.87 6.19 -21.63
N LEU A 550 -32.02 7.23 -21.58
CA LEU A 550 -32.30 8.53 -22.15
C LEU A 550 -32.42 8.46 -23.69
N ALA A 551 -31.57 7.69 -24.35
CA ALA A 551 -31.64 7.48 -25.80
C ALA A 551 -32.93 6.74 -26.19
N ILE A 552 -33.33 5.70 -25.44
CA ILE A 552 -34.60 5.00 -25.65
C ILE A 552 -35.78 5.94 -25.41
N GLY A 553 -35.79 6.72 -24.34
CA GLY A 553 -36.81 7.72 -24.04
C GLY A 553 -36.96 8.76 -25.16
N PHE A 554 -35.82 9.26 -25.69
CA PHE A 554 -35.82 10.18 -26.83
C PHE A 554 -36.39 9.54 -28.10
N LEU A 555 -36.01 8.27 -28.38
CA LEU A 555 -36.51 7.54 -29.54
C LEU A 555 -38.04 7.30 -29.47
N VAL A 556 -38.52 6.91 -28.27
CA VAL A 556 -39.98 6.76 -28.02
C VAL A 556 -40.72 8.08 -28.21
N SER A 557 -40.18 9.18 -27.67
CA SER A 557 -40.73 10.52 -27.82
C SER A 557 -40.78 10.96 -29.30
N LEU A 558 -39.71 10.69 -30.05
CA LEU A 558 -39.64 10.96 -31.48
C LEU A 558 -40.67 10.15 -32.26
N LEU A 559 -40.79 8.85 -31.95
CA LEU A 559 -41.79 7.98 -32.59
C LEU A 559 -43.24 8.43 -32.28
N GLU A 560 -43.49 8.86 -31.04
CA GLU A 560 -44.80 9.41 -30.68
C GLU A 560 -45.09 10.72 -31.40
N THR A 561 -44.10 11.60 -31.55
CA THR A 561 -44.21 12.85 -32.29
C THR A 561 -44.52 12.58 -33.77
N VAL A 562 -43.80 11.64 -34.39
CA VAL A 562 -44.05 11.21 -35.77
C VAL A 562 -45.45 10.59 -35.92
N ARG A 563 -45.87 9.74 -34.95
CA ARG A 563 -47.24 9.17 -34.93
C ARG A 563 -48.31 10.26 -34.76
N ARG A 564 -48.09 11.26 -33.90
CA ARG A 564 -49.00 12.40 -33.73
C ARG A 564 -49.09 13.24 -35.01
N HIS A 565 -47.95 13.51 -35.65
CA HIS A 565 -47.88 14.23 -36.91
C HIS A 565 -48.61 13.47 -38.06
N GLY A 566 -48.38 12.16 -38.14
CA GLY A 566 -49.07 11.31 -39.10
C GLY A 566 -50.57 11.19 -38.86
N ARG A 567 -51.07 11.21 -37.59
CA ARG A 567 -52.48 11.28 -37.23
C ARG A 567 -53.07 12.65 -37.60
N HIS A 568 -52.30 13.73 -37.37
CA HIS A 568 -52.75 15.09 -37.70
C HIS A 568 -52.88 15.28 -39.23
N GLN A 569 -51.95 14.78 -40.03
CA GLN A 569 -52.04 14.79 -41.50
C GLN A 569 -53.20 13.92 -42.01
N ARG A 570 -53.51 12.78 -41.40
CA ARG A 570 -54.69 11.98 -41.73
C ARG A 570 -55.99 12.68 -41.35
N TYR A 571 -55.99 13.38 -40.19
CA TYR A 571 -57.14 14.16 -39.76
C TYR A 571 -57.46 15.38 -40.71
N GLN A 572 -56.41 16.07 -41.16
CA GLN A 572 -56.52 17.15 -42.15
C GLN A 572 -56.99 16.62 -43.51
N LYS A 573 -56.57 15.43 -43.96
CA LYS A 573 -57.06 14.81 -45.20
C LYS A 573 -58.50 14.33 -45.11
N LEU A 574 -59.08 14.19 -43.91
CA LEU A 574 -60.48 13.79 -43.68
C LEU A 574 -61.39 14.99 -43.39
N GLY A 575 -60.91 16.25 -43.57
CA GLY A 575 -61.73 17.45 -43.48
C GLY A 575 -62.13 17.90 -42.07
N GLY A 576 -61.38 17.51 -41.05
CA GLY A 576 -61.59 17.90 -39.66
C GLY A 576 -61.22 19.36 -39.40
N PRO A 577 -61.88 20.07 -38.45
CA PRO A 577 -61.59 21.48 -38.16
C PRO A 577 -60.21 21.65 -37.52
N PRO A 578 -59.54 22.81 -37.67
CA PRO A 578 -58.19 23.01 -37.07
C PRO A 578 -58.24 22.95 -35.54
N VAL A 579 -57.35 22.14 -34.97
CA VAL A 579 -57.19 22.02 -33.50
C VAL A 579 -56.21 23.09 -33.05
N ASP A 580 -56.72 24.07 -32.31
CA ASP A 580 -55.89 25.10 -31.65
C ASP A 580 -55.08 24.46 -30.49
N LEU A 581 -53.76 24.44 -30.63
CA LEU A 581 -52.86 24.04 -29.61
C LEU A 581 -52.59 25.22 -28.66
N HIS A 582 -53.40 25.34 -27.60
CA HIS A 582 -53.05 26.19 -26.49
C HIS A 582 -51.83 25.62 -25.77
N VAL A 583 -50.68 26.24 -25.97
CA VAL A 583 -49.48 26.05 -25.19
C VAL A 583 -49.71 26.71 -23.83
N HIS A 584 -49.97 25.93 -22.79
CA HIS A 584 -49.90 26.43 -21.43
C HIS A 584 -48.41 26.75 -21.10
N LYS A 585 -48.12 28.05 -21.05
CA LYS A 585 -46.90 28.57 -20.44
C LYS A 585 -46.95 28.27 -18.94
N MET A 586 -46.05 27.44 -18.45
CA MET A 586 -45.77 27.35 -17.01
C MET A 586 -45.18 28.68 -16.52
N PRO A 587 -45.53 29.12 -15.32
CA PRO A 587 -44.99 30.36 -14.76
C PRO A 587 -43.53 30.21 -14.41
N THR A 588 -42.73 31.11 -14.94
CA THR A 588 -41.37 31.37 -14.52
C THR A 588 -41.39 32.11 -13.19
N SER A 589 -41.12 31.42 -12.08
CA SER A 589 -40.68 32.05 -10.85
C SER A 589 -39.93 31.05 -10.00
N TYR A 590 -38.63 30.96 -10.20
CA TYR A 590 -37.68 30.69 -9.14
C TYR A 590 -36.57 31.71 -9.26
N GLN A 591 -36.62 32.66 -8.34
CA GLN A 591 -35.58 33.64 -8.14
C GLN A 591 -34.33 32.96 -7.59
N ASN A 592 -33.18 33.43 -8.09
CA ASN A 592 -31.85 33.25 -7.61
C ASN A 592 -31.75 33.29 -6.07
N SER A 593 -31.25 32.26 -5.45
CA SER A 593 -30.46 32.36 -4.22
C SER A 593 -29.04 31.86 -4.52
N SER A 594 -28.23 32.78 -4.98
CA SER A 594 -26.79 32.71 -4.99
C SER A 594 -26.33 32.85 -3.55
N ASP A 595 -25.95 31.78 -2.89
CA ASP A 595 -25.04 31.78 -1.72
C ASP A 595 -24.61 30.33 -1.41
N TYR A 596 -23.75 29.80 -2.27
CA TYR A 596 -22.78 28.79 -1.87
C TYR A 596 -21.41 29.25 -2.38
N ALA A 597 -20.71 29.96 -1.49
CA ALA A 597 -19.31 30.27 -1.68
C ALA A 597 -18.53 28.94 -1.70
N LEU A 598 -17.85 28.70 -2.82
CA LEU A 598 -16.84 27.64 -2.93
C LEU A 598 -15.78 27.88 -1.83
N PRO A 599 -15.39 26.87 -1.08
CA PRO A 599 -14.31 27.01 -0.12
C PRO A 599 -13.03 27.41 -0.87
N PRO A 600 -12.18 28.26 -0.26
CA PRO A 600 -10.97 28.73 -0.90
C PRO A 600 -10.05 27.54 -1.25
N LYS A 601 -9.41 27.63 -2.42
CA LYS A 601 -8.41 26.67 -2.92
C LYS A 601 -7.41 26.38 -1.80
N GLN A 602 -7.45 25.17 -1.25
CA GLN A 602 -6.44 24.70 -0.31
C GLN A 602 -5.09 24.65 -1.03
N LYS A 603 -4.13 25.39 -0.51
CA LYS A 603 -2.72 25.24 -0.89
C LYS A 603 -2.27 23.85 -0.49
N VAL A 604 -1.77 23.08 -1.44
CA VAL A 604 -1.06 21.84 -1.16
C VAL A 604 0.24 22.22 -0.47
N VAL A 605 0.40 21.75 0.73
CA VAL A 605 1.59 21.97 1.53
C VAL A 605 2.31 20.64 1.67
N THR A 606 3.55 20.59 1.24
CA THR A 606 4.44 19.43 1.35
C THR A 606 5.30 19.64 2.60
N TYR A 607 5.41 18.63 3.45
CA TYR A 607 6.09 18.72 4.74
C TYR A 607 7.47 18.08 4.70
N CYS A 608 8.39 18.64 5.48
CA CYS A 608 9.69 18.09 5.78
C CYS A 608 9.79 17.82 7.29
N VAL A 609 10.36 16.70 7.68
CA VAL A 609 10.60 16.39 9.10
C VAL A 609 12.01 16.87 9.46
N ILE A 610 12.12 17.81 10.39
CA ILE A 610 13.38 18.25 10.98
C ILE A 610 13.25 18.09 12.49
N ASP A 611 14.21 17.44 13.13
CA ASP A 611 14.24 17.15 14.58
C ASP A 611 13.03 16.34 15.08
N GLY A 612 12.59 15.31 14.34
CA GLY A 612 11.42 14.52 14.72
C GLY A 612 10.10 15.29 14.65
N ARG A 613 10.06 16.41 13.92
CA ARG A 613 8.88 17.24 13.70
C ARG A 613 8.56 17.35 12.22
N LEU A 614 7.30 17.18 11.87
CA LEU A 614 6.77 17.49 10.54
C LEU A 614 6.76 19.02 10.36
N VAL A 615 7.36 19.51 9.29
CA VAL A 615 7.42 20.93 8.94
C VAL A 615 6.80 21.12 7.55
N ASP A 616 5.94 22.11 7.43
CA ASP A 616 5.16 22.47 6.26
C ASP A 616 6.04 22.93 5.08
N GLN A 617 5.78 22.45 3.87
CA GLN A 617 6.43 22.90 2.62
C GLN A 617 5.53 23.83 1.80
#